data_d09c59c41e6dc3d039337deb1b762f74
#
_entry.id   d09c59c41e6dc3d039337deb1b762f74
#
_cell.length_a   1.000
_cell.length_b   1.000
_cell.length_c   1.000
_cell.angle_alpha   90.00
_cell.angle_beta   90.00
_cell.angle_gamma   90.00
#
_symmetry.space_group_name_H-M   'P 1'
#
loop_
_entity.id
_entity.type
_entity.pdbx_description
1 polymer ?
#
loop_
_entity_poly.entity_id
_entity_poly.type
_entity_poly.pdbx_seq_one_letter_code
_entity_poly.pdbx_strand_id
1 'polypeptide(L)'
;MFLNKFNWSKGLFGKNYKKLQIFTLPFCDLYIMKIDEGGYINAHFDKIEGKKHIRLDFILFDTAEGGSFEFSRKKGKNFTLWRLVVFRADEVLHWFTPVKGGSKTIVSFGIFI
;
A
#
# COMPACT_ATOMS: atom_id res chain seq x y z
N MET A 1 3.98 -18.90 -11.72
CA MET A 1 4.19 -17.96 -10.61
C MET A 1 5.63 -17.48 -10.60
N PHE A 2 5.81 -16.22 -10.46
CA PHE A 2 7.15 -15.64 -10.38
C PHE A 2 7.39 -15.14 -8.97
N LEU A 3 8.33 -15.77 -8.28
CA LEU A 3 8.85 -15.19 -7.05
C LEU A 3 9.89 -14.15 -7.45
N ASN A 4 9.65 -12.92 -7.12
CA ASN A 4 10.67 -11.91 -7.29
C ASN A 4 11.85 -12.23 -6.39
N LYS A 5 13.04 -11.93 -6.86
CA LYS A 5 14.20 -11.94 -5.98
C LYS A 5 13.85 -11.01 -4.83
N PHE A 6 13.94 -11.45 -3.60
CA PHE A 6 13.53 -10.69 -2.42
C PHE A 6 14.38 -9.42 -2.23
N ASN A 7 14.34 -8.54 -3.22
CA ASN A 7 15.05 -7.28 -3.22
C ASN A 7 14.09 -6.13 -3.03
N TRP A 8 14.46 -5.23 -2.16
CA TRP A 8 13.71 -4.00 -1.98
C TRP A 8 13.86 -3.10 -3.21
N SER A 9 12.77 -2.55 -3.67
CA SER A 9 12.76 -1.57 -4.75
C SER A 9 12.25 -0.24 -4.23
N LYS A 10 12.75 0.86 -4.82
CA LYS A 10 12.29 2.20 -4.49
C LYS A 10 10.84 2.39 -4.90
N GLY A 11 10.08 3.08 -4.06
CA GLY A 11 8.72 3.46 -4.39
C GLY A 11 8.68 4.57 -5.44
N LEU A 12 7.64 4.56 -6.26
CA LEU A 12 7.49 5.48 -7.40
C LEU A 12 6.67 6.73 -7.08
N PHE A 13 5.81 6.69 -6.07
CA PHE A 13 4.82 7.73 -5.82
C PHE A 13 5.11 8.57 -4.59
N GLY A 14 6.35 8.66 -4.17
CA GLY A 14 6.68 9.42 -2.97
C GLY A 14 8.16 9.43 -2.68
N LYS A 15 8.48 9.46 -1.39
CA LYS A 15 9.85 9.59 -0.91
C LYS A 15 10.09 8.67 0.27
N ASN A 16 11.30 8.16 0.38
CA ASN A 16 11.77 7.33 1.50
C ASN A 16 10.86 6.14 1.83
N TYR A 17 10.36 5.47 0.82
CA TYR A 17 9.69 4.20 1.01
C TYR A 17 10.16 3.19 -0.03
N LYS A 18 10.02 1.92 0.32
CA LYS A 18 10.47 0.82 -0.54
C LYS A 18 9.52 -0.35 -0.44
N LYS A 19 9.52 -1.18 -1.47
CA LYS A 19 8.69 -2.38 -1.58
C LYS A 19 9.53 -3.62 -1.74
N LEU A 20 9.12 -4.69 -1.09
CA LEU A 20 9.64 -6.03 -1.29
C LEU A 20 8.52 -6.88 -1.89
N GLN A 21 8.58 -7.11 -3.19
CA GLN A 21 7.58 -7.92 -3.87
C GLN A 21 7.79 -9.39 -3.52
N ILE A 22 6.79 -10.01 -2.91
CA ILE A 22 6.84 -11.42 -2.54
C ILE A 22 6.43 -12.29 -3.72
N PHE A 23 5.28 -11.99 -4.33
CA PHE A 23 4.87 -12.63 -5.56
C PHE A 23 3.92 -11.74 -6.36
N THR A 24 3.86 -12.00 -7.65
CA THR A 24 2.93 -11.35 -8.57
C THR A 24 2.32 -12.43 -9.46
N LEU A 25 1.00 -12.51 -9.47
CA LEU A 25 0.24 -13.39 -10.33
C LEU A 25 -0.72 -12.54 -11.16
N PRO A 26 -1.30 -13.09 -12.25
CA PRO A 26 -2.25 -12.32 -13.06
C PRO A 26 -3.49 -11.83 -12.30
N PHE A 27 -3.83 -12.46 -11.19
CA PHE A 27 -5.05 -12.16 -10.44
C PHE A 27 -4.81 -11.68 -9.00
N CYS A 28 -3.56 -11.69 -8.54
CA CYS A 28 -3.23 -11.19 -7.21
C CYS A 28 -1.74 -10.92 -7.05
N ASP A 29 -1.39 -10.15 -6.04
CA ASP A 29 0.01 -9.93 -5.66
C ASP A 29 0.14 -9.79 -4.15
N LEU A 30 1.35 -9.91 -3.66
CA LEU A 30 1.68 -9.69 -2.26
C LEU A 30 3.02 -8.98 -2.17
N TYR A 31 3.06 -7.89 -1.42
CA TYR A 31 4.32 -7.20 -1.15
C TYR A 31 4.36 -6.66 0.28
N ILE A 32 5.57 -6.38 0.73
CA ILE A 32 5.82 -5.69 1.99
C ILE A 32 6.34 -4.30 1.64
N MET A 33 5.81 -3.29 2.30
CA MET A 33 6.19 -1.91 2.08
C MET A 33 6.70 -1.32 3.38
N LYS A 34 7.82 -0.63 3.32
CA LYS A 34 8.39 0.05 4.46
C LYS A 34 8.54 1.53 4.15
N ILE A 35 7.97 2.36 5.00
CA ILE A 35 8.08 3.81 4.91
C ILE A 35 8.97 4.26 6.05
N ASP A 36 10.11 4.84 5.70
CA ASP A 36 11.09 5.33 6.67
C ASP A 36 10.79 6.76 7.10
N GLU A 37 11.51 7.25 8.09
CA GLU A 37 11.33 8.59 8.62
C GLU A 37 11.40 9.64 7.49
N GLY A 38 10.46 10.56 7.48
CA GLY A 38 10.32 11.56 6.43
C GLY A 38 9.65 11.04 5.17
N GLY A 39 9.41 9.74 5.09
CA GLY A 39 8.80 9.11 3.93
C GLY A 39 7.31 9.38 3.83
N TYR A 40 6.82 9.42 2.61
CA TYR A 40 5.41 9.60 2.31
C TYR A 40 5.08 8.98 0.96
N ILE A 41 3.80 8.79 0.72
CA ILE A 41 3.31 8.32 -0.58
C ILE A 41 2.27 9.32 -1.07
N ASN A 42 2.50 9.86 -2.27
CA ASN A 42 1.59 10.81 -2.89
C ASN A 42 0.25 10.17 -3.23
N ALA A 43 -0.78 10.97 -3.23
CA ALA A 43 -2.11 10.51 -3.62
C ALA A 43 -2.10 9.96 -5.04
N HIS A 44 -2.65 8.77 -5.22
CA HIS A 44 -2.67 8.08 -6.52
C HIS A 44 -3.78 7.03 -6.56
N PHE A 45 -4.03 6.54 -7.78
CA PHE A 45 -4.86 5.37 -8.03
C PHE A 45 -3.97 4.24 -8.54
N ASP A 46 -4.33 3.01 -8.21
CA ASP A 46 -3.67 1.82 -8.77
C ASP A 46 -4.63 1.12 -9.71
N LYS A 47 -4.64 1.54 -10.96
CA LYS A 47 -5.53 0.98 -11.97
C LYS A 47 -4.88 -0.18 -12.70
N ILE A 48 -5.68 -1.21 -12.93
CA ILE A 48 -5.29 -2.35 -13.76
C ILE A 48 -6.32 -2.47 -14.86
N GLU A 49 -5.86 -2.41 -16.10
CA GLU A 49 -6.73 -2.39 -17.27
C GLU A 49 -7.64 -3.61 -17.29
N GLY A 50 -8.95 -3.33 -17.45
CA GLY A 50 -9.97 -4.36 -17.55
C GLY A 50 -10.28 -5.09 -16.26
N LYS A 51 -9.73 -4.66 -15.12
CA LYS A 51 -9.93 -5.35 -13.84
C LYS A 51 -10.23 -4.40 -12.71
N LYS A 52 -10.96 -4.91 -11.73
CA LYS A 52 -11.13 -4.25 -10.44
C LYS A 52 -9.91 -4.58 -9.58
N HIS A 53 -9.44 -3.63 -8.81
CA HIS A 53 -8.30 -3.81 -7.94
C HIS A 53 -8.72 -3.58 -6.49
N ILE A 54 -8.80 -4.66 -5.74
CA ILE A 54 -9.10 -4.63 -4.30
C ILE A 54 -7.79 -4.86 -3.57
N ARG A 55 -7.48 -4.00 -2.60
CA ARG A 55 -6.23 -4.12 -1.85
C ARG A 55 -6.52 -4.21 -0.37
N LEU A 56 -5.82 -5.13 0.28
CA LEU A 56 -5.85 -5.31 1.72
C LEU A 56 -4.47 -4.91 2.26
N ASP A 57 -4.43 -3.85 3.04
CA ASP A 57 -3.20 -3.38 3.67
C ASP A 57 -3.28 -3.65 5.17
N PHE A 58 -2.33 -4.41 5.68
CA PHE A 58 -2.20 -4.67 7.10
C PHE A 58 -0.97 -3.97 7.66
N ILE A 59 -1.15 -3.12 8.65
CA ILE A 59 -0.06 -2.42 9.32
C ILE A 59 0.61 -3.37 10.29
N LEU A 60 1.78 -3.88 9.92
CA LEU A 60 2.51 -4.87 10.71
C LEU A 60 3.26 -4.21 11.85
N PHE A 61 4.05 -3.17 11.54
CA PHE A 61 4.78 -2.39 12.53
C PHE A 61 4.50 -0.91 12.31
N ASP A 62 4.21 -0.20 13.37
CA ASP A 62 3.92 1.23 13.34
C ASP A 62 4.52 1.88 14.59
N THR A 63 5.79 2.26 14.48
CA THR A 63 6.52 2.92 15.57
C THR A 63 6.57 4.42 15.40
N ALA A 64 5.96 4.92 14.33
CA ALA A 64 6.07 6.31 13.93
C ALA A 64 4.86 7.14 14.38
N GLU A 65 5.08 8.43 14.48
CA GLU A 65 4.03 9.42 14.43
C GLU A 65 3.79 9.79 12.96
N GLY A 66 2.59 10.20 12.63
CA GLY A 66 2.24 10.49 11.24
C GLY A 66 2.17 9.22 10.41
N GLY A 67 2.39 9.32 9.12
CA GLY A 67 2.31 8.18 8.22
C GLY A 67 0.91 7.57 8.17
N SER A 68 -0.12 8.38 8.35
CA SER A 68 -1.51 7.92 8.30
C SER A 68 -1.87 7.50 6.88
N PHE A 69 -2.57 6.39 6.76
CA PHE A 69 -3.17 6.01 5.50
C PHE A 69 -4.47 6.77 5.33
N GLU A 70 -4.51 7.58 4.29
CA GLU A 70 -5.65 8.44 3.98
C GLU A 70 -6.20 8.11 2.61
N PHE A 71 -7.49 8.32 2.42
CA PHE A 71 -8.09 8.16 1.11
C PHE A 71 -9.25 9.13 0.92
N SER A 72 -9.55 9.40 -0.35
CA SER A 72 -10.70 10.19 -0.72
C SER A 72 -11.96 9.46 -0.26
N ARG A 73 -12.92 10.24 0.24
CA ARG A 73 -14.16 9.65 0.75
C ARG A 73 -15.06 9.26 -0.40
N LYS A 74 -15.00 7.99 -0.77
CA LYS A 74 -16.03 7.38 -1.60
C LYS A 74 -16.71 6.32 -0.76
N LYS A 75 -17.94 6.58 -0.40
CA LYS A 75 -18.75 5.69 0.40
C LYS A 75 -18.82 4.31 -0.24
N GLY A 76 -18.54 3.27 0.53
CA GLY A 76 -18.61 1.90 0.06
C GLY A 76 -17.37 1.38 -0.67
N LYS A 77 -16.34 2.22 -0.82
CA LYS A 77 -15.11 1.83 -1.53
C LYS A 77 -13.96 1.50 -0.61
N ASN A 78 -14.09 1.73 0.68
CA ASN A 78 -13.06 1.46 1.67
C ASN A 78 -13.68 0.95 2.97
N PHE A 79 -12.86 0.22 3.71
CA PHE A 79 -13.23 -0.34 5.00
C PHE A 79 -11.98 -0.41 5.86
N THR A 80 -12.09 0.04 7.10
CA THR A 80 -10.97 0.00 8.04
C THR A 80 -11.40 -0.72 9.31
N LEU A 81 -10.62 -1.71 9.73
CA LEU A 81 -10.83 -2.42 10.98
C LEU A 81 -9.47 -2.59 11.65
N TRP A 82 -9.27 -1.88 12.76
CA TRP A 82 -8.03 -1.89 13.51
C TRP A 82 -6.84 -1.54 12.61
N ARG A 83 -5.94 -2.50 12.32
CA ARG A 83 -4.77 -2.30 11.47
C ARG A 83 -4.99 -2.73 10.03
N LEU A 84 -6.16 -3.22 9.71
CA LEU A 84 -6.51 -3.69 8.39
C LEU A 84 -7.32 -2.65 7.64
N VAL A 85 -6.88 -2.35 6.43
CA VAL A 85 -7.60 -1.45 5.52
C VAL A 85 -7.90 -2.22 4.24
N VAL A 86 -9.15 -2.23 3.83
CA VAL A 86 -9.59 -2.84 2.56
C VAL A 86 -10.18 -1.74 1.69
N PHE A 87 -9.70 -1.62 0.47
CA PHE A 87 -10.16 -0.54 -0.40
C PHE A 87 -10.04 -0.90 -1.88
N ARG A 88 -10.80 -0.18 -2.70
CA ARG A 88 -10.73 -0.27 -4.17
C ARG A 88 -9.61 0.63 -4.66
N ALA A 89 -8.42 0.04 -4.83
CA ALA A 89 -7.23 0.80 -5.20
C ALA A 89 -7.34 1.47 -6.57
N ASP A 90 -8.18 0.94 -7.46
CA ASP A 90 -8.44 1.50 -8.79
C ASP A 90 -9.42 2.67 -8.78
N GLU A 91 -10.25 2.80 -7.74
CA GLU A 91 -11.30 3.83 -7.70
C GLU A 91 -11.11 4.86 -6.59
N VAL A 92 -10.35 4.52 -5.55
CA VAL A 92 -10.17 5.39 -4.39
C VAL A 92 -8.78 6.00 -4.43
N LEU A 93 -8.73 7.32 -4.47
CA LEU A 93 -7.47 8.05 -4.34
C LEU A 93 -6.95 7.83 -2.92
N HIS A 94 -5.71 7.36 -2.80
CA HIS A 94 -5.14 7.00 -1.51
C HIS A 94 -3.68 7.44 -1.40
N TRP A 95 -3.25 7.68 -0.17
CA TRP A 95 -1.90 8.18 0.12
C TRP A 95 -1.50 7.90 1.55
N PHE A 96 -0.21 8.06 1.85
CA PHE A 96 0.30 8.06 3.22
C PHE A 96 0.91 9.42 3.52
N THR A 97 0.54 9.98 4.67
CA THR A 97 1.15 11.24 5.15
C THR A 97 2.58 10.99 5.61
N PRO A 98 3.41 12.05 5.74
CA PRO A 98 4.80 11.86 6.15
C PRO A 98 4.96 11.16 7.50
N VAL A 99 5.87 10.20 7.52
CA VAL A 99 6.23 9.47 8.73
C VAL A 99 7.21 10.29 9.55
N LYS A 100 7.00 10.35 10.86
CA LYS A 100 7.86 11.10 11.78
C LYS A 100 8.35 10.18 12.89
N GLY A 101 9.64 10.24 13.18
CA GLY A 101 10.22 9.59 14.35
C GLY A 101 10.13 8.07 14.37
N GLY A 102 10.34 7.42 13.23
CA GLY A 102 10.32 5.97 13.18
C GLY A 102 10.02 5.46 11.78
N SER A 103 9.44 4.29 11.68
CA SER A 103 9.10 3.69 10.40
C SER A 103 7.75 2.97 10.49
N LYS A 104 7.17 2.71 9.33
CA LYS A 104 5.91 1.98 9.20
C LYS A 104 6.12 0.83 8.23
N THR A 105 5.72 -0.37 8.62
CA THR A 105 5.80 -1.56 7.77
C THR A 105 4.41 -2.09 7.52
N ILE A 106 4.09 -2.30 6.25
CA ILE A 106 2.76 -2.68 5.79
C ILE A 106 2.89 -3.92 4.92
N VAL A 107 2.04 -4.90 5.18
CA VAL A 107 1.87 -6.06 4.29
C VAL A 107 0.66 -5.78 3.42
N SER A 108 0.84 -5.84 2.12
CA SER A 108 -0.20 -5.47 1.16
C SER A 108 -0.51 -6.63 0.21
N PHE A 109 -1.77 -7.03 0.18
CA PHE A 109 -2.28 -8.09 -0.68
C PHE A 109 -3.30 -7.51 -1.65
N GLY A 110 -3.06 -7.67 -2.93
CA GLY A 110 -3.94 -7.18 -3.99
C GLY A 110 -4.67 -8.28 -4.70
N ILE A 111 -5.92 -8.03 -5.05
CA ILE A 111 -6.77 -8.94 -5.82
C ILE A 111 -7.24 -8.20 -7.07
N PHE A 112 -7.05 -8.84 -8.22
CA PHE A 112 -7.40 -8.27 -9.54
C PHE A 112 -8.48 -9.13 -10.18
N ILE A 113 -9.68 -8.61 -10.30
CA ILE A 113 -10.84 -9.35 -10.83
C ILE A 113 -11.62 -8.62 -11.90
#